data_62671b011872d142343c3ae15a039ce7
#
_entry.id   62671b011872d142343c3ae15a039ce7
#
_cell.length_a   1.000
_cell.length_b   1.000
_cell.length_c   1.000
_cell.angle_alpha   90.00
_cell.angle_beta   90.00
_cell.angle_gamma   90.00
#
_symmetry.space_group_name_H-M   'P 1'
#
loop_
_entity.id
_entity.type
_entity.pdbx_description
1 polymer ?
#
loop_
_entity_poly.entity_id
_entity_poly.type
_entity_poly.pdbx_seq_one_letter_code
_entity_poly.pdbx_strand_id
1 'polypeptide(L)'
;MNSVVRQLWEQGTDVVMVDTGNSYEGLCEYVGGKYISYTEEHPITMNPFRIQREELNVEKTDFLKNLIMLIWKGNAAIPTKIEELLIEQVIKEYYEAYFDGFTGYSNTQLDALHKKFLIETARERKPTDTNKEVEERIWQKIREMEDRRKALVVDELSFNSFFEYSTERIPYKPKGRFFWSVEGWGALNI
;
A
#
# COMPACT_ATOMS: atom_id res chain seq x y z
N MET A 1 14.62 37.03 -4.22
CA MET A 1 14.55 35.54 -4.16
C MET A 1 14.81 34.91 -5.53
N ASN A 2 14.28 35.42 -6.66
CA ASN A 2 14.53 34.89 -8.00
C ASN A 2 16.02 34.77 -8.39
N SER A 3 16.87 35.72 -7.97
CA SER A 3 18.31 35.68 -8.24
C SER A 3 19.02 34.50 -7.55
N VAL A 4 18.61 34.14 -6.35
CA VAL A 4 19.20 33.01 -5.61
C VAL A 4 18.80 31.67 -6.29
N VAL A 5 17.53 31.54 -6.67
CA VAL A 5 17.03 30.33 -7.36
C VAL A 5 17.76 30.16 -8.69
N ARG A 6 17.89 31.24 -9.46
CA ARG A 6 18.63 31.24 -10.71
C ARG A 6 20.10 30.82 -10.53
N GLN A 7 20.78 31.39 -9.53
CA GLN A 7 22.19 31.04 -9.24
C GLN A 7 22.35 29.54 -8.87
N LEU A 8 21.45 29.01 -8.07
CA LEU A 8 21.46 27.59 -7.72
C LEU A 8 21.26 26.70 -8.95
N TRP A 9 20.29 27.05 -9.80
CA TRP A 9 20.06 26.35 -11.05
C TRP A 9 21.25 26.43 -12.00
N GLU A 10 21.85 27.60 -12.17
CA GLU A 10 23.07 27.78 -13.00
C GLU A 10 24.27 26.96 -12.49
N GLN A 11 24.28 26.59 -11.23
CA GLN A 11 25.28 25.67 -10.62
C GLN A 11 24.92 24.20 -10.79
N GLY A 12 23.84 23.86 -11.50
CA GLY A 12 23.40 22.48 -11.71
C GLY A 12 22.62 21.87 -10.55
N THR A 13 22.09 22.70 -9.64
CA THR A 13 21.28 22.22 -8.50
C THR A 13 19.83 22.03 -8.97
N ASP A 14 19.23 20.90 -8.62
CA ASP A 14 17.81 20.68 -8.78
C ASP A 14 17.02 21.55 -7.81
N VAL A 15 16.05 22.30 -8.33
CA VAL A 15 15.27 23.24 -7.53
C VAL A 15 13.80 22.86 -7.58
N VAL A 16 13.21 22.62 -6.40
CA VAL A 16 11.77 22.40 -6.24
C VAL A 16 11.22 23.53 -5.38
N MET A 17 10.15 24.18 -5.88
CA MET A 17 9.52 25.30 -5.18
C MET A 17 8.02 25.08 -5.03
N VAL A 18 7.50 25.51 -3.88
CA VAL A 18 6.06 25.69 -3.67
C VAL A 18 5.77 27.19 -3.67
N ASP A 19 5.00 27.63 -4.65
CA ASP A 19 4.66 29.05 -4.86
C ASP A 19 3.16 29.25 -4.61
N THR A 20 2.84 30.11 -3.66
CA THR A 20 1.42 30.42 -3.32
C THR A 20 0.91 31.68 -4.02
N GLY A 21 1.75 32.35 -4.80
CA GLY A 21 1.43 33.66 -5.40
C GLY A 21 1.73 33.77 -6.89
N ASN A 22 2.00 32.65 -7.57
CA ASN A 22 2.35 32.59 -9.00
C ASN A 22 3.52 33.50 -9.41
N SER A 23 4.43 33.79 -8.48
CA SER A 23 5.55 34.72 -8.68
C SER A 23 6.71 34.13 -9.45
N TYR A 24 6.75 32.81 -9.59
CA TYR A 24 7.87 32.05 -10.16
C TYR A 24 7.55 31.39 -11.50
N GLU A 25 6.34 31.55 -12.02
CA GLU A 25 5.93 30.97 -13.31
C GLU A 25 6.90 31.37 -14.44
N GLY A 26 7.13 32.67 -14.62
CA GLY A 26 8.05 33.17 -15.66
C GLY A 26 9.51 32.73 -15.45
N LEU A 27 9.98 32.54 -14.20
CA LEU A 27 11.29 31.98 -13.96
C LEU A 27 11.34 30.49 -14.31
N CYS A 28 10.31 29.75 -13.99
CA CYS A 28 10.18 28.32 -14.31
C CYS A 28 10.22 28.11 -15.83
N GLU A 29 9.47 28.92 -16.59
CA GLU A 29 9.49 28.89 -18.05
C GLU A 29 10.87 29.25 -18.62
N TYR A 30 11.50 30.29 -18.08
CA TYR A 30 12.83 30.73 -18.52
C TYR A 30 13.91 29.66 -18.39
N VAL A 31 13.87 28.87 -17.30
CA VAL A 31 14.82 27.78 -17.07
C VAL A 31 14.40 26.45 -17.70
N GLY A 32 13.28 26.41 -18.41
CA GLY A 32 12.74 25.17 -18.99
C GLY A 32 12.21 24.18 -17.96
N GLY A 33 11.81 24.66 -16.79
CA GLY A 33 11.25 23.86 -15.71
C GLY A 33 9.81 23.47 -15.95
N LYS A 34 9.30 22.57 -15.09
CA LYS A 34 7.89 22.16 -15.09
C LYS A 34 7.12 22.96 -14.04
N TYR A 35 6.21 23.81 -14.50
CA TYR A 35 5.27 24.52 -13.64
C TYR A 35 3.97 23.73 -13.51
N ILE A 36 3.52 23.51 -12.28
CA ILE A 36 2.29 22.78 -11.97
C ILE A 36 1.42 23.73 -11.14
N SER A 37 0.30 24.18 -11.68
CA SER A 37 -0.67 25.01 -10.97
C SER A 37 -1.80 24.17 -10.42
N TYR A 38 -2.24 24.51 -9.21
CA TYR A 38 -3.45 23.97 -8.60
C TYR A 38 -4.56 25.01 -8.66
N THR A 39 -5.71 24.62 -9.20
CA THR A 39 -6.97 25.36 -9.12
C THR A 39 -8.09 24.41 -8.75
N GLU A 40 -9.19 24.94 -8.23
CA GLU A 40 -10.37 24.10 -7.95
C GLU A 40 -10.94 23.44 -9.23
N GLU A 41 -10.77 24.08 -10.38
CA GLU A 41 -11.20 23.56 -11.67
C GLU A 41 -10.22 22.54 -12.25
N HIS A 42 -8.93 22.68 -11.91
CA HIS A 42 -7.85 21.80 -12.35
C HIS A 42 -7.03 21.31 -11.15
N PRO A 43 -7.54 20.34 -10.38
CA PRO A 43 -6.83 19.77 -9.25
C PRO A 43 -5.61 18.98 -9.72
N ILE A 44 -4.52 19.06 -8.96
CA ILE A 44 -3.36 18.20 -9.18
C ILE A 44 -3.72 16.79 -8.74
N THR A 45 -3.86 15.88 -9.69
CA THR A 45 -4.07 14.47 -9.42
C THR A 45 -2.73 13.74 -9.46
N MET A 46 -2.32 13.20 -8.35
CA MET A 46 -1.12 12.36 -8.26
C MET A 46 -1.52 10.95 -7.79
N ASN A 47 -1.18 9.94 -8.58
CA ASN A 47 -1.35 8.56 -8.17
C ASN A 47 -0.01 8.02 -7.63
N PRO A 48 0.20 7.96 -6.30
CA PRO A 48 1.45 7.52 -5.71
C PRO A 48 1.70 6.01 -5.88
N PHE A 49 0.66 5.24 -6.22
CA PHE A 49 0.77 3.79 -6.46
C PHE A 49 1.25 3.45 -7.86
N ARG A 50 1.12 4.38 -8.81
CA ARG A 50 1.54 4.14 -10.19
C ARG A 50 3.05 4.23 -10.32
N ILE A 51 3.70 3.08 -10.26
CA ILE A 51 5.16 2.95 -10.38
C ILE A 51 5.50 1.82 -11.35
N GLN A 52 6.72 1.85 -11.86
CA GLN A 52 7.30 0.73 -12.60
C GLN A 52 7.93 -0.29 -11.64
N ARG A 53 8.17 -1.52 -12.10
CA ARG A 53 8.73 -2.58 -11.26
C ARG A 53 10.10 -2.18 -10.66
N GLU A 54 10.93 -1.50 -11.45
CA GLU A 54 12.27 -1.07 -11.07
C GLU A 54 12.25 0.03 -10.00
N GLU A 55 11.13 0.76 -9.90
CA GLU A 55 10.94 1.82 -8.90
C GLU A 55 10.45 1.28 -7.54
N LEU A 56 10.03 0.01 -7.49
CA LEU A 56 9.61 -0.64 -6.25
C LEU A 56 10.83 -0.99 -5.39
N ASN A 57 11.32 0.01 -4.67
CA ASN A 57 12.43 -0.10 -3.74
C ASN A 57 11.98 0.13 -2.29
N VAL A 58 12.92 0.05 -1.36
CA VAL A 58 12.65 0.25 0.08
C VAL A 58 12.10 1.64 0.35
N GLU A 59 12.65 2.68 -0.28
CA GLU A 59 12.23 4.07 -0.09
C GLU A 59 10.80 4.29 -0.54
N LYS A 60 10.42 3.73 -1.70
CA LYS A 60 9.05 3.81 -2.22
C LYS A 60 8.06 3.06 -1.35
N THR A 61 8.44 1.87 -0.88
CA THR A 61 7.62 1.08 0.05
C THR A 61 7.40 1.82 1.36
N ASP A 62 8.45 2.43 1.92
CA ASP A 62 8.36 3.24 3.15
C ASP A 62 7.52 4.51 2.94
N PHE A 63 7.66 5.17 1.80
CA PHE A 63 6.82 6.31 1.45
C PHE A 63 5.33 5.93 1.42
N LEU A 64 4.97 4.87 0.70
CA LEU A 64 3.59 4.39 0.62
C LEU A 64 3.06 3.93 1.97
N LYS A 65 3.86 3.22 2.76
CA LYS A 65 3.51 2.81 4.12
C LYS A 65 3.16 4.03 4.98
N ASN A 66 4.03 5.04 4.99
CA ASN A 66 3.82 6.26 5.77
C ASN A 66 2.59 7.04 5.29
N LEU A 67 2.37 7.13 3.97
CA LEU A 67 1.19 7.74 3.39
C LEU A 67 -0.10 7.02 3.83
N ILE A 68 -0.15 5.71 3.72
CA ILE A 68 -1.29 4.91 4.15
C ILE A 68 -1.54 5.06 5.65
N MET A 69 -0.47 5.03 6.47
CA MET A 69 -0.57 5.22 7.92
C MET A 69 -1.10 6.61 8.28
N LEU A 70 -0.64 7.64 7.59
CA LEU A 70 -1.10 9.01 7.78
C LEU A 70 -2.59 9.16 7.46
N ILE A 71 -3.04 8.57 6.35
CA ILE A 71 -4.43 8.59 5.95
C ILE A 71 -5.30 7.80 6.94
N TRP A 72 -4.82 6.62 7.36
CA TRP A 72 -5.56 5.75 8.26
C TRP A 72 -5.68 6.33 9.67
N LYS A 73 -4.57 6.78 10.25
CA LYS A 73 -4.52 7.19 11.66
C LYS A 73 -4.50 8.69 11.87
N GLY A 74 -4.22 9.47 10.84
CA GLY A 74 -3.97 10.90 10.94
C GLY A 74 -2.67 11.21 11.70
N ASN A 75 -2.43 12.50 11.93
CA ASN A 75 -1.20 12.98 12.60
C ASN A 75 -1.14 12.69 14.10
N ALA A 76 -2.27 12.33 14.74
CA ALA A 76 -2.36 12.24 16.20
C ALA A 76 -2.11 10.83 16.76
N ALA A 77 -2.14 9.80 15.95
CA ALA A 77 -2.02 8.42 16.41
C ALA A 77 -0.68 7.81 15.98
N ILE A 78 0.05 7.26 16.95
CA ILE A 78 1.31 6.55 16.69
C ILE A 78 0.97 5.12 16.23
N PRO A 79 1.42 4.70 15.04
CA PRO A 79 1.25 3.32 14.57
C PRO A 79 1.98 2.34 15.48
N THR A 80 1.39 1.15 15.65
CA THR A 80 2.10 0.05 16.30
C THR A 80 3.02 -0.64 15.29
N LYS A 81 4.10 -1.27 15.78
CA LYS A 81 5.04 -2.01 14.92
C LYS A 81 4.37 -3.13 14.11
N ILE A 82 3.33 -3.75 14.69
CA ILE A 82 2.55 -4.80 14.02
C ILE A 82 1.78 -4.23 12.82
N GLU A 83 1.16 -3.06 12.99
CA GLU A 83 0.43 -2.38 11.92
C GLU A 83 1.37 -1.96 10.78
N GLU A 84 2.54 -1.41 11.11
CA GLU A 84 3.56 -1.05 10.11
C GLU A 84 3.99 -2.26 9.28
N LEU A 85 4.32 -3.38 9.94
CA LEU A 85 4.73 -4.62 9.27
C LEU A 85 3.60 -5.21 8.40
N LEU A 86 2.36 -5.13 8.89
CA LEU A 86 1.20 -5.62 8.15
C LEU A 86 0.99 -4.81 6.86
N ILE A 87 1.02 -3.48 6.95
CA ILE A 87 0.86 -2.61 5.77
C ILE A 87 2.03 -2.81 4.80
N GLU A 88 3.26 -2.91 5.28
CA GLU A 88 4.42 -3.19 4.43
C GLU A 88 4.27 -4.51 3.68
N GLN A 89 3.80 -5.56 4.36
CA GLN A 89 3.54 -6.85 3.74
C GLN A 89 2.44 -6.75 2.66
N VAL A 90 1.33 -6.06 2.96
CA VAL A 90 0.22 -5.90 2.01
C VAL A 90 0.65 -5.08 0.79
N ILE A 91 1.47 -4.03 0.96
CA ILE A 91 2.04 -3.28 -0.17
C ILE A 91 2.85 -4.21 -1.07
N LYS A 92 3.74 -5.02 -0.52
CA LYS A 92 4.55 -5.97 -1.30
C LYS A 92 3.67 -6.97 -2.05
N GLU A 93 2.71 -7.58 -1.36
CA GLU A 93 1.78 -8.55 -1.95
C GLU A 93 0.90 -7.92 -3.06
N TYR A 94 0.51 -6.65 -2.91
CA TYR A 94 -0.25 -5.89 -3.90
C TYR A 94 0.54 -5.70 -5.20
N TYR A 95 1.80 -5.27 -5.10
CA TYR A 95 2.65 -5.12 -6.28
C TYR A 95 3.06 -6.48 -6.90
N GLU A 96 3.29 -7.50 -6.08
CA GLU A 96 3.50 -8.87 -6.58
C GLU A 96 2.27 -9.34 -7.37
N ALA A 97 1.05 -9.09 -6.86
CA ALA A 97 -0.19 -9.47 -7.55
C ALA A 97 -0.34 -8.74 -8.89
N TYR A 98 0.08 -7.47 -8.97
CA TYR A 98 0.03 -6.68 -10.20
C TYR A 98 1.09 -7.12 -11.23
N PHE A 99 2.34 -7.26 -10.81
CA PHE A 99 3.46 -7.51 -11.74
C PHE A 99 3.63 -8.99 -12.11
N ASP A 100 3.41 -9.90 -11.18
CA ASP A 100 3.73 -11.32 -11.33
C ASP A 100 2.48 -12.22 -11.31
N GLY A 101 1.39 -11.73 -10.74
CA GLY A 101 0.29 -12.59 -10.31
C GLY A 101 0.72 -13.50 -9.13
N PHE A 102 -0.27 -14.06 -8.46
CA PHE A 102 0.03 -15.02 -7.40
C PHE A 102 0.24 -16.43 -7.98
N THR A 103 1.45 -16.95 -7.89
CA THR A 103 1.83 -18.25 -8.45
C THR A 103 1.73 -19.42 -7.44
N GLY A 104 1.41 -19.13 -6.18
CA GLY A 104 1.35 -20.10 -5.09
C GLY A 104 2.30 -19.76 -3.94
N TYR A 105 2.18 -20.49 -2.84
CA TYR A 105 3.09 -20.33 -1.70
C TYR A 105 4.36 -21.13 -1.89
N SER A 106 5.48 -20.57 -1.52
CA SER A 106 6.76 -21.31 -1.43
C SER A 106 6.70 -22.36 -0.30
N ASN A 107 7.58 -23.37 -0.34
CA ASN A 107 7.65 -24.40 0.69
C ASN A 107 7.81 -23.79 2.10
N THR A 108 8.65 -22.76 2.24
CA THR A 108 8.87 -22.08 3.54
C THR A 108 7.58 -21.38 4.02
N GLN A 109 6.81 -20.79 3.12
CA GLN A 109 5.52 -20.18 3.47
C GLN A 109 4.47 -21.23 3.81
N LEU A 110 4.43 -22.34 3.08
CA LEU A 110 3.55 -23.47 3.37
C LEU A 110 3.84 -24.05 4.76
N ASP A 111 5.11 -24.25 5.12
CA ASP A 111 5.52 -24.72 6.45
C ASP A 111 5.09 -23.75 7.56
N ALA A 112 5.22 -22.44 7.33
CA ALA A 112 4.80 -21.43 8.29
C ALA A 112 3.28 -21.41 8.46
N LEU A 113 2.52 -21.48 7.36
CA LEU A 113 1.06 -21.55 7.38
C LEU A 113 0.58 -22.84 8.05
N HIS A 114 1.20 -23.96 7.74
CA HIS A 114 0.88 -25.24 8.37
C HIS A 114 1.06 -25.18 9.89
N LYS A 115 2.19 -24.67 10.37
CA LYS A 115 2.44 -24.47 11.81
C LYS A 115 1.41 -23.57 12.47
N LYS A 116 1.06 -22.47 11.80
CA LYS A 116 0.03 -21.53 12.27
C LYS A 116 -1.31 -22.22 12.41
N PHE A 117 -1.78 -22.89 11.37
CA PHE A 117 -3.08 -23.57 11.39
C PHE A 117 -3.10 -24.79 12.31
N LEU A 118 -1.97 -25.44 12.52
CA LEU A 118 -1.85 -26.52 13.51
C LEU A 118 -2.16 -26.01 14.93
N ILE A 119 -1.64 -24.83 15.31
CA ILE A 119 -1.91 -24.20 16.60
C ILE A 119 -3.38 -23.80 16.73
N GLU A 120 -3.95 -23.21 15.68
CA GLU A 120 -5.36 -22.80 15.65
C GLU A 120 -6.30 -24.02 15.75
N THR A 121 -6.05 -25.03 14.91
CA THR A 121 -6.88 -26.26 14.88
C THR A 121 -6.74 -27.08 16.15
N ALA A 122 -5.57 -27.06 16.80
CA ALA A 122 -5.37 -27.73 18.09
C ALA A 122 -6.27 -27.15 19.20
N ARG A 123 -6.59 -25.85 19.14
CA ARG A 123 -7.51 -25.21 20.11
C ARG A 123 -8.97 -25.57 19.86
N GLU A 124 -9.32 -25.91 18.61
CA GLU A 124 -10.68 -26.28 18.19
C GLU A 124 -10.90 -27.78 18.14
N ARG A 125 -9.86 -28.58 18.43
CA ARG A 125 -9.87 -30.04 18.32
C ARG A 125 -10.86 -30.68 19.30
N LYS A 126 -11.72 -31.55 18.76
CA LYS A 126 -12.63 -32.40 19.56
C LYS A 126 -11.92 -33.69 19.97
N PRO A 127 -12.32 -34.30 21.09
CA PRO A 127 -11.73 -35.59 21.55
C PRO A 127 -11.86 -36.75 20.55
N THR A 128 -12.83 -36.63 19.64
CA THR A 128 -13.14 -37.66 18.61
C THR A 128 -12.33 -37.47 17.33
N ASP A 129 -11.64 -36.35 17.17
CA ASP A 129 -10.93 -36.01 15.92
C ASP A 129 -9.64 -36.85 15.81
N THR A 130 -9.49 -37.56 14.71
CA THR A 130 -8.25 -38.26 14.38
C THR A 130 -7.17 -37.28 13.89
N ASN A 131 -5.90 -37.66 14.02
CA ASN A 131 -4.81 -36.83 13.50
C ASN A 131 -4.93 -36.59 12.00
N LYS A 132 -5.45 -37.55 11.24
CA LYS A 132 -5.65 -37.43 9.80
C LYS A 132 -6.70 -36.36 9.44
N GLU A 133 -7.82 -36.35 10.17
CA GLU A 133 -8.87 -35.32 9.96
C GLU A 133 -8.38 -33.90 10.32
N VAL A 134 -7.55 -33.78 11.33
CA VAL A 134 -6.90 -32.50 11.70
C VAL A 134 -5.99 -32.04 10.58
N GLU A 135 -5.16 -32.92 10.05
CA GLU A 135 -4.24 -32.62 8.95
C GLU A 135 -4.99 -32.23 7.67
N GLU A 136 -6.04 -32.96 7.30
CA GLU A 136 -6.89 -32.63 6.16
C GLU A 136 -7.55 -31.25 6.28
N ARG A 137 -8.02 -30.86 7.49
CA ARG A 137 -8.58 -29.52 7.75
C ARG A 137 -7.52 -28.41 7.60
N ILE A 138 -6.28 -28.65 8.04
CA ILE A 138 -5.18 -27.70 7.88
C ILE A 138 -4.91 -27.46 6.40
N TRP A 139 -4.75 -28.51 5.61
CA TRP A 139 -4.51 -28.41 4.19
C TRP A 139 -5.70 -27.80 3.41
N GLN A 140 -6.91 -28.04 3.84
CA GLN A 140 -8.09 -27.40 3.29
C GLN A 140 -8.05 -25.89 3.53
N LYS A 141 -7.76 -25.43 4.76
CA LYS A 141 -7.62 -24.00 5.09
C LYS A 141 -6.51 -23.32 4.24
N ILE A 142 -5.39 -24.01 4.03
CA ILE A 142 -4.30 -23.50 3.19
C ILE A 142 -4.75 -23.35 1.74
N ARG A 143 -5.43 -24.36 1.17
CA ARG A 143 -5.96 -24.28 -0.20
C ARG A 143 -6.98 -23.17 -0.36
N GLU A 144 -7.91 -23.02 0.58
CA GLU A 144 -8.88 -21.92 0.55
C GLU A 144 -8.21 -20.53 0.58
N MET A 145 -7.13 -20.38 1.36
CA MET A 145 -6.33 -19.14 1.36
C MET A 145 -5.62 -18.92 0.01
N GLU A 146 -5.06 -19.95 -0.55
CA GLU A 146 -4.40 -19.91 -1.85
C GLU A 146 -5.37 -19.52 -2.97
N ASP A 147 -6.55 -20.13 -3.00
CA ASP A 147 -7.60 -19.85 -3.99
C ASP A 147 -8.12 -18.41 -3.85
N ARG A 148 -8.35 -17.93 -2.62
CA ARG A 148 -8.72 -16.53 -2.39
C ARG A 148 -7.64 -15.56 -2.89
N ARG A 149 -6.37 -15.89 -2.66
CA ARG A 149 -5.26 -15.03 -3.11
C ARG A 149 -5.11 -15.04 -4.63
N LYS A 150 -5.34 -16.18 -5.29
CA LYS A 150 -5.38 -16.28 -6.76
C LYS A 150 -6.52 -15.47 -7.39
N ALA A 151 -7.64 -15.36 -6.68
CA ALA A 151 -8.80 -14.59 -7.14
C ALA A 151 -8.61 -13.06 -7.02
N LEU A 152 -7.62 -12.60 -6.22
CA LEU A 152 -7.29 -11.19 -6.06
C LEU A 152 -6.39 -10.72 -7.20
N VAL A 153 -7.00 -10.31 -8.30
CA VAL A 153 -6.29 -9.73 -9.45
C VAL A 153 -6.23 -8.22 -9.27
N VAL A 154 -5.07 -7.65 -9.57
CA VAL A 154 -4.85 -6.20 -9.59
C VAL A 154 -4.61 -5.79 -11.04
N ASP A 155 -5.61 -5.16 -11.66
CA ASP A 155 -5.53 -4.76 -13.08
C ASP A 155 -4.93 -3.36 -13.25
N GLU A 156 -5.10 -2.50 -12.25
CA GLU A 156 -4.63 -1.12 -12.27
C GLU A 156 -4.00 -0.74 -10.93
N LEU A 157 -2.85 -0.05 -10.99
CA LEU A 157 -2.21 0.52 -9.82
C LEU A 157 -2.89 1.85 -9.44
N SER A 158 -3.71 1.81 -8.41
CA SER A 158 -4.42 2.98 -7.88
C SER A 158 -4.62 2.85 -6.37
N PHE A 159 -5.01 3.97 -5.76
CA PHE A 159 -5.39 3.95 -4.36
C PHE A 159 -6.62 3.08 -4.10
N ASN A 160 -7.61 3.14 -5.01
CA ASN A 160 -8.85 2.35 -4.89
C ASN A 160 -8.57 0.84 -5.00
N SER A 161 -7.78 0.43 -6.00
CA SER A 161 -7.44 -1.00 -6.16
C SER A 161 -6.57 -1.51 -5.01
N PHE A 162 -5.67 -0.68 -4.46
CA PHE A 162 -4.94 -1.03 -3.24
C PHE A 162 -5.89 -1.20 -2.05
N PHE A 163 -6.86 -0.31 -1.90
CA PHE A 163 -7.85 -0.41 -0.84
C PHE A 163 -8.66 -1.70 -0.93
N GLU A 164 -9.22 -2.02 -2.11
CA GLU A 164 -9.96 -3.26 -2.35
C GLU A 164 -9.10 -4.49 -2.03
N TYR A 165 -7.88 -4.54 -2.58
CA TYR A 165 -6.94 -5.61 -2.30
C TYR A 165 -6.66 -5.76 -0.80
N SER A 166 -6.43 -4.67 -0.10
CA SER A 166 -6.10 -4.68 1.32
C SER A 166 -7.28 -5.10 2.21
N THR A 167 -8.54 -4.79 1.84
CA THR A 167 -9.73 -5.24 2.58
C THR A 167 -9.88 -6.74 2.61
N GLU A 168 -9.52 -7.41 1.52
CA GLU A 168 -9.55 -8.87 1.41
C GLU A 168 -8.36 -9.54 2.12
N ARG A 169 -7.24 -8.82 2.25
CA ARG A 169 -6.00 -9.35 2.81
C ARG A 169 -5.84 -9.15 4.31
N ILE A 170 -6.40 -8.08 4.86
CA ILE A 170 -6.30 -7.77 6.29
C ILE A 170 -7.57 -8.26 7.01
N PRO A 171 -7.53 -9.44 7.66
CA PRO A 171 -8.71 -9.99 8.35
C PRO A 171 -9.04 -9.23 9.66
N TYR A 172 -8.16 -8.33 10.08
CA TYR A 172 -8.29 -7.59 11.31
C TYR A 172 -9.05 -6.28 11.05
N LYS A 173 -10.32 -6.24 11.49
CA LYS A 173 -11.06 -4.98 11.63
C LYS A 173 -10.62 -4.33 12.93
N PRO A 174 -9.75 -3.32 12.95
CA PRO A 174 -9.42 -2.63 14.18
C PRO A 174 -10.70 -2.06 14.79
N LYS A 175 -10.88 -2.26 16.09
CA LYS A 175 -11.94 -1.60 16.89
C LYS A 175 -11.62 -0.10 16.95
N GLY A 176 -11.99 0.65 15.95
CA GLY A 176 -11.73 2.08 15.89
C GLY A 176 -12.01 2.58 14.48
N ARG A 177 -12.68 3.71 14.40
CA ARG A 177 -13.19 4.29 13.16
C ARG A 177 -12.22 4.16 11.98
N PHE A 178 -12.72 3.58 10.86
CA PHE A 178 -12.51 4.11 9.53
C PHE A 178 -11.28 3.77 8.70
N PHE A 179 -10.60 2.68 8.88
CA PHE A 179 -9.81 2.24 7.74
C PHE A 179 -10.68 1.65 6.61
N TRP A 180 -11.86 1.11 6.97
CA TRP A 180 -12.68 0.28 6.09
C TRP A 180 -14.09 0.83 5.80
N SER A 181 -14.38 2.10 6.07
CA SER A 181 -15.62 2.69 5.63
C SER A 181 -15.42 3.46 4.33
N VAL A 182 -16.19 3.09 3.32
CA VAL A 182 -16.25 3.75 2.01
C VAL A 182 -16.50 5.28 2.15
N GLU A 183 -17.13 5.70 3.24
CA GLU A 183 -17.42 7.12 3.53
C GLU A 183 -16.18 7.96 3.88
N GLY A 184 -15.13 7.34 4.47
CA GLY A 184 -13.88 8.04 4.80
C GLY A 184 -12.95 8.23 3.60
N TRP A 185 -13.16 7.45 2.53
CA TRP A 185 -12.33 7.46 1.33
C TRP A 185 -12.99 8.19 0.15
N GLY A 186 -14.32 8.32 0.17
CA GLY A 186 -15.05 9.10 -0.84
C GLY A 186 -14.68 10.58 -0.86
N ALA A 187 -14.06 11.09 0.22
CA ALA A 187 -13.53 12.45 0.28
C ALA A 187 -12.13 12.59 -0.37
N LEU A 188 -11.49 11.48 -0.76
CA LEU A 188 -10.17 11.46 -1.41
C LEU A 188 -10.26 11.20 -2.93
N ASN A 189 -11.46 11.08 -3.49
CA ASN A 189 -11.69 11.17 -4.93
C ASN A 189 -11.57 12.65 -5.36
N ILE A 190 -10.39 13.21 -5.20
CA ILE A 190 -9.98 14.47 -5.81
C ILE A 190 -8.98 14.15 -6.92
#